data_3867a6456186805425c565e99fcdae93
#
_entry.id   3867a6456186805425c565e99fcdae93
#
_cell.length_a   1.000
_cell.length_b   1.000
_cell.length_c   1.000
_cell.angle_alpha   90.00
_cell.angle_beta   90.00
_cell.angle_gamma   90.00
#
_symmetry.space_group_name_H-M   'P 1'
#
loop_
_entity.id
_entity.type
_entity.pdbx_description
1 polymer ?
#
loop_
_entity_poly.entity_id
_entity_poly.type
_entity_poly.pdbx_seq_one_letter_code
_entity_poly.pdbx_strand_id
1 'polypeptide(L)'
;MKVSIRHTINLGDFLNVFPVLSGLSKYTNEKIDLVVRGEMKRFNGFKEFIEYQDCINTIIFDDEYIIMNYDGIQLSSITREDKENNHRPTETCRYENWVNDNYRMLFEVDDNFILQVPELNIPIKDGNYVADRWAGPMIDDRRASGSLSHLANVNFLEYNNTLTENAYIIKHCDKPFISAFTGTAVMADLMNVDQIVLWTDDLRMWDNKPIEQSFQKHFYGDRNSKLMYLGDFEENGL
;
A
#
# COMPACT_ATOMS: atom_id res chain seq x y z
N MET A 1 -18.96 12.85 1.75
CA MET A 1 -17.96 13.88 1.34
C MET A 1 -17.16 13.37 0.15
N LYS A 2 -16.82 14.23 -0.83
CA LYS A 2 -16.07 13.84 -2.05
C LYS A 2 -14.58 14.15 -1.92
N VAL A 3 -13.73 13.15 -2.16
CA VAL A 3 -12.27 13.26 -2.07
C VAL A 3 -11.64 12.64 -3.31
N SER A 4 -10.67 13.29 -3.92
CA SER A 4 -9.93 12.77 -5.06
C SER A 4 -8.46 12.51 -4.72
N ILE A 5 -7.85 11.50 -5.36
CA ILE A 5 -6.42 11.18 -5.22
C ILE A 5 -5.72 11.41 -6.55
N ARG A 6 -4.79 12.36 -6.59
CA ARG A 6 -4.24 12.86 -7.85
C ARG A 6 -3.20 11.95 -8.51
N HIS A 7 -2.23 11.44 -7.91
CA HIS A 7 -1.05 10.88 -8.59
C HIS A 7 -0.79 9.40 -8.33
N THR A 8 -1.78 8.66 -7.83
CA THR A 8 -1.57 7.26 -7.55
C THR A 8 -2.08 6.36 -8.66
N ILE A 9 -1.16 5.62 -9.21
CA ILE A 9 -1.42 4.51 -10.12
C ILE A 9 -0.90 3.17 -9.54
N ASN A 10 -0.17 3.22 -8.43
CA ASN A 10 0.41 2.05 -7.77
C ASN A 10 -0.41 1.67 -6.54
N LEU A 11 -0.62 0.38 -6.32
CA LEU A 11 -1.41 -0.11 -5.19
C LEU A 11 -0.83 0.31 -3.84
N GLY A 12 0.48 0.19 -3.65
CA GLY A 12 1.13 0.54 -2.39
C GLY A 12 0.98 2.02 -2.04
N ASP A 13 1.25 2.90 -3.00
CA ASP A 13 1.06 4.34 -2.83
C ASP A 13 -0.40 4.69 -2.52
N PHE A 14 -1.33 4.00 -3.20
CA PHE A 14 -2.75 4.20 -2.97
C PHE A 14 -3.17 3.75 -1.56
N LEU A 15 -2.76 2.55 -1.14
CA LEU A 15 -3.13 2.04 0.19
C LEU A 15 -2.57 2.91 1.31
N ASN A 16 -1.42 3.52 1.12
CA ASN A 16 -0.80 4.42 2.10
C ASN A 16 -1.62 5.69 2.41
N VAL A 17 -2.61 6.03 1.60
CA VAL A 17 -3.47 7.19 1.88
C VAL A 17 -4.57 6.88 2.90
N PHE A 18 -4.85 5.61 3.18
CA PHE A 18 -6.00 5.23 4.02
C PHE A 18 -6.01 5.80 5.44
N PRO A 19 -4.90 5.89 6.18
CA PRO A 19 -4.89 6.57 7.47
C PRO A 19 -5.30 8.05 7.39
N VAL A 20 -4.98 8.72 6.29
CA VAL A 20 -5.45 10.10 6.03
C VAL A 20 -6.95 10.12 5.76
N LEU A 21 -7.45 9.21 4.92
CA LEU A 21 -8.89 9.10 4.63
C LEU A 21 -9.68 8.75 5.88
N SER A 22 -9.18 7.83 6.71
CA SER A 22 -9.79 7.46 7.97
C SER A 22 -9.85 8.66 8.93
N GLY A 23 -8.74 9.36 9.11
CA GLY A 23 -8.69 10.58 9.95
C GLY A 23 -9.67 11.65 9.47
N LEU A 24 -9.72 11.89 8.16
CA LEU A 24 -10.64 12.85 7.55
C LEU A 24 -12.11 12.45 7.75
N SER A 25 -12.44 11.17 7.52
CA SER A 25 -13.79 10.64 7.74
C SER A 25 -14.23 10.77 9.20
N LYS A 26 -13.35 10.47 10.15
CA LYS A 26 -13.61 10.65 11.59
C LYS A 26 -13.81 12.13 11.96
N TYR A 27 -12.99 13.01 11.41
CA TYR A 27 -13.08 14.46 11.68
C TYR A 27 -14.39 15.05 11.17
N THR A 28 -14.83 14.69 9.98
CA THR A 28 -16.06 15.18 9.37
C THR A 28 -17.32 14.42 9.80
N ASN A 29 -17.14 13.24 10.38
CA ASN A 29 -18.22 12.27 10.65
C ASN A 29 -19.00 11.89 9.39
N GLU A 30 -18.31 11.82 8.25
CA GLU A 30 -18.90 11.46 6.96
C GLU A 30 -18.06 10.38 6.28
N LYS A 31 -18.73 9.46 5.56
CA LYS A 31 -18.02 8.55 4.65
C LYS A 31 -17.60 9.28 3.37
N ILE A 32 -16.56 8.77 2.74
CA ILE A 32 -15.90 9.37 1.59
C ILE A 32 -16.37 8.75 0.29
N ASP A 33 -16.82 9.59 -0.65
CA ASP A 33 -16.93 9.25 -2.07
C ASP A 33 -15.55 9.48 -2.69
N LEU A 34 -14.81 8.39 -2.92
CA LEU A 34 -13.41 8.46 -3.31
C LEU A 34 -13.26 8.43 -4.82
N VAL A 35 -12.74 9.51 -5.39
CA VAL A 35 -12.47 9.61 -6.83
C VAL A 35 -11.03 9.17 -7.11
N VAL A 36 -10.89 8.17 -7.97
CA VAL A 36 -9.61 7.57 -8.33
C VAL A 36 -9.45 7.46 -9.84
N ARG A 37 -8.21 7.28 -10.29
CA ARG A 37 -7.91 7.09 -11.71
C ARG A 37 -8.50 5.79 -12.25
N GLY A 38 -8.93 5.83 -13.50
CA GLY A 38 -9.44 4.66 -14.23
C GLY A 38 -8.46 3.50 -14.29
N GLU A 39 -7.16 3.78 -14.27
CA GLU A 39 -6.08 2.78 -14.25
C GLU A 39 -6.13 1.84 -13.03
N MET A 40 -6.74 2.26 -11.92
CA MET A 40 -6.89 1.42 -10.73
C MET A 40 -7.79 0.21 -10.96
N LYS A 41 -8.60 0.21 -12.01
CA LYS A 41 -9.42 -0.95 -12.43
C LYS A 41 -8.59 -2.19 -12.81
N ARG A 42 -7.30 -2.01 -13.08
CA ARG A 42 -6.38 -3.11 -13.37
C ARG A 42 -6.16 -4.06 -12.20
N PHE A 43 -6.39 -3.60 -10.97
CA PHE A 43 -6.31 -4.44 -9.79
C PHE A 43 -7.64 -5.16 -9.60
N ASN A 44 -7.62 -6.48 -9.76
CA ASN A 44 -8.83 -7.31 -9.69
C ASN A 44 -9.53 -7.15 -8.33
N GLY A 45 -10.83 -6.86 -8.34
CA GLY A 45 -11.62 -6.64 -7.11
C GLY A 45 -11.28 -5.33 -6.37
N PHE A 46 -10.62 -4.36 -7.03
CA PHE A 46 -10.20 -3.10 -6.39
C PHE A 46 -11.38 -2.35 -5.77
N LYS A 47 -12.45 -2.15 -6.54
CA LYS A 47 -13.61 -1.39 -6.07
C LYS A 47 -14.22 -2.02 -4.83
N GLU A 48 -14.49 -3.31 -4.89
CA GLU A 48 -15.14 -4.07 -3.83
C GLU A 48 -14.31 -4.06 -2.54
N PHE A 49 -12.99 -4.23 -2.67
CA PHE A 49 -12.08 -4.23 -1.54
C PHE A 49 -11.98 -2.85 -0.87
N ILE A 50 -11.96 -1.79 -1.67
CA ILE A 50 -11.84 -0.43 -1.15
C ILE A 50 -13.16 0.06 -0.55
N GLU A 51 -14.30 -0.25 -1.16
CA GLU A 51 -15.62 0.09 -0.62
C GLU A 51 -15.96 -0.66 0.67
N TYR A 52 -15.24 -1.74 0.97
CA TYR A 52 -15.38 -2.46 2.23
C TYR A 52 -14.82 -1.69 3.44
N GLN A 53 -13.96 -0.69 3.22
CA GLN A 53 -13.38 0.09 4.30
C GLN A 53 -14.40 1.06 4.90
N ASP A 54 -14.49 1.11 6.24
CA ASP A 54 -15.51 1.88 6.97
C ASP A 54 -15.55 3.36 6.61
N CYS A 55 -14.41 3.96 6.29
CA CYS A 55 -14.31 5.37 5.92
C CYS A 55 -14.79 5.66 4.48
N ILE A 56 -15.03 4.63 3.65
CA ILE A 56 -15.40 4.78 2.23
C ILE A 56 -16.91 4.54 2.06
N ASN A 57 -17.55 5.40 1.29
CA ASN A 57 -18.93 5.22 0.82
C ASN A 57 -18.95 4.55 -0.55
N THR A 58 -18.21 5.12 -1.51
CA THR A 58 -18.13 4.56 -2.86
C THR A 58 -16.84 4.97 -3.58
N ILE A 59 -16.45 4.17 -4.59
CA ILE A 59 -15.34 4.45 -5.51
C ILE A 59 -15.88 4.97 -6.84
N ILE A 60 -15.36 6.11 -7.26
CA ILE A 60 -15.69 6.76 -8.54
C ILE A 60 -14.43 6.80 -9.40
N PHE A 61 -14.47 6.17 -10.57
CA PHE A 61 -13.37 6.23 -11.54
C PHE A 61 -13.60 7.40 -12.49
N ASP A 62 -12.88 8.49 -12.30
CA ASP A 62 -13.08 9.71 -13.07
C ASP A 62 -11.75 10.48 -13.22
N ASP A 63 -11.08 10.25 -14.35
CA ASP A 63 -9.82 10.92 -14.67
C ASP A 63 -10.00 12.42 -14.95
N GLU A 64 -11.13 12.81 -15.53
CA GLU A 64 -11.44 14.21 -15.84
C GLU A 64 -11.62 15.02 -14.55
N TYR A 65 -12.37 14.47 -13.60
CA TYR A 65 -12.56 15.10 -12.29
C TYR A 65 -11.23 15.33 -11.56
N ILE A 66 -10.33 14.34 -11.61
CA ILE A 66 -9.00 14.44 -10.98
C ILE A 66 -8.15 15.54 -11.61
N ILE A 67 -8.19 15.66 -12.94
CA ILE A 67 -7.40 16.67 -13.66
C ILE A 67 -7.94 18.08 -13.44
N MET A 68 -9.25 18.23 -13.49
CA MET A 68 -9.90 19.56 -13.47
C MET A 68 -10.14 20.09 -12.07
N ASN A 69 -10.13 19.21 -11.04
CA ASN A 69 -10.28 19.57 -9.62
C ASN A 69 -11.47 20.51 -9.35
N TYR A 70 -12.66 20.12 -9.81
CA TYR A 70 -13.85 21.00 -9.80
C TYR A 70 -14.33 21.34 -8.40
N ASP A 71 -14.51 20.34 -7.55
CA ASP A 71 -15.07 20.50 -6.21
C ASP A 71 -14.53 19.39 -5.28
N GLY A 72 -14.34 19.72 -4.01
CA GLY A 72 -13.97 18.75 -2.99
C GLY A 72 -12.49 18.78 -2.60
N ILE A 73 -12.13 17.81 -1.79
CA ILE A 73 -10.77 17.66 -1.28
C ILE A 73 -9.94 16.87 -2.28
N GLN A 74 -8.78 17.39 -2.63
CA GLN A 74 -7.82 16.67 -3.43
C GLN A 74 -6.59 16.31 -2.60
N LEU A 75 -6.33 15.02 -2.46
CA LEU A 75 -5.11 14.51 -1.88
C LEU A 75 -4.08 14.30 -2.99
N SER A 76 -2.87 14.76 -2.78
CA SER A 76 -1.76 14.53 -3.70
C SER A 76 -0.51 14.14 -2.94
N SER A 77 0.28 13.21 -3.50
CA SER A 77 1.65 13.06 -3.03
C SER A 77 2.41 14.38 -3.28
N ILE A 78 3.34 14.71 -2.40
CA ILE A 78 4.23 15.85 -2.63
C ILE A 78 4.89 15.68 -3.99
N THR A 79 4.80 16.69 -4.82
CA THR A 79 5.40 16.71 -6.15
C THR A 79 6.94 16.72 -6.04
N ARG A 80 7.62 16.41 -7.14
CA ARG A 80 9.08 16.46 -7.21
C ARG A 80 9.61 17.87 -6.90
N GLU A 81 8.87 18.91 -7.27
CA GLU A 81 9.18 20.32 -6.99
C GLU A 81 9.16 20.66 -5.50
N ASP A 82 8.18 20.12 -4.77
CA ASP A 82 8.12 20.30 -3.31
C ASP A 82 9.30 19.62 -2.62
N LYS A 83 9.82 18.52 -3.20
CA LYS A 83 11.03 17.85 -2.73
C LYS A 83 12.29 18.72 -2.89
N GLU A 84 12.36 19.51 -3.95
CA GLU A 84 13.49 20.40 -4.25
C GLU A 84 13.47 21.67 -3.37
N ASN A 85 12.29 22.13 -2.98
CA ASN A 85 12.09 23.32 -2.16
C ASN A 85 12.14 23.09 -0.65
N ASN A 86 12.55 21.92 -0.18
CA ASN A 86 12.66 21.56 1.25
C ASN A 86 11.34 21.69 2.05
N HIS A 87 10.20 21.74 1.40
CA HIS A 87 8.89 21.76 2.07
C HIS A 87 8.44 20.35 2.45
N ARG A 88 9.39 19.49 2.85
CA ARG A 88 9.02 18.20 3.42
C ARG A 88 8.56 18.43 4.85
N PRO A 89 7.35 17.98 5.19
CA PRO A 89 7.04 17.70 6.58
C PRO A 89 8.09 16.70 7.10
N THR A 90 8.41 16.83 8.35
CA THR A 90 9.39 16.03 9.05
C THR A 90 9.22 14.52 8.71
N GLU A 91 10.29 13.81 8.65
CA GLU A 91 10.45 12.42 8.18
C GLU A 91 9.51 11.37 8.81
N THR A 92 8.64 11.76 9.69
CA THR A 92 7.83 10.91 10.55
C THR A 92 6.46 10.55 10.02
N CYS A 93 5.89 11.28 9.07
CA CYS A 93 4.56 10.95 8.54
C CYS A 93 4.51 10.98 7.01
N ARG A 94 4.46 9.82 6.40
CA ARG A 94 4.31 9.69 4.94
C ARG A 94 2.98 10.24 4.41
N TYR A 95 2.00 10.47 5.30
CA TYR A 95 0.65 10.93 4.97
C TYR A 95 0.52 12.44 4.92
N GLU A 96 1.38 13.17 5.62
CA GLU A 96 1.46 14.62 5.50
C GLU A 96 1.73 15.04 4.04
N ASN A 97 2.31 14.12 3.25
CA ASN A 97 2.59 14.33 1.84
C ASN A 97 1.36 14.24 0.92
N TRP A 98 0.19 13.84 1.44
CA TRP A 98 -0.99 13.57 0.63
C TRP A 98 -2.06 14.65 0.71
N VAL A 99 -1.90 15.62 1.62
CA VAL A 99 -2.89 16.66 1.84
C VAL A 99 -2.63 17.84 0.90
N ASN A 100 -3.65 18.25 0.17
CA ASN A 100 -3.62 19.46 -0.64
C ASN A 100 -3.36 20.69 0.24
N ASP A 101 -2.51 21.65 -0.21
CA ASP A 101 -2.18 22.89 0.47
C ASP A 101 -3.40 23.73 0.88
N ASN A 102 -4.53 23.57 0.20
CA ASN A 102 -5.81 24.22 0.54
C ASN A 102 -6.49 23.61 1.77
N TYR A 103 -6.07 22.44 2.20
CA TYR A 103 -6.58 21.72 3.37
C TYR A 103 -5.45 21.56 4.39
N ARG A 104 -4.87 22.64 4.80
CA ARG A 104 -3.87 22.62 5.88
C ARG A 104 -4.48 21.94 7.09
N MET A 105 -4.03 20.72 7.29
CA MET A 105 -4.44 19.71 8.26
C MET A 105 -5.19 20.28 9.47
N LEU A 106 -6.49 20.27 9.37
CA LEU A 106 -7.38 20.57 10.50
C LEU A 106 -7.79 19.28 11.24
N PHE A 107 -7.32 18.11 10.79
CA PHE A 107 -7.63 16.80 11.35
C PHE A 107 -6.35 16.00 11.57
N GLU A 108 -6.42 15.08 12.52
CA GLU A 108 -5.32 14.14 12.80
C GLU A 108 -5.40 12.93 11.86
N VAL A 109 -4.24 12.47 11.40
CA VAL A 109 -4.11 11.20 10.67
C VAL A 109 -4.42 10.06 11.64
N ASP A 110 -5.13 9.05 11.16
CA ASP A 110 -5.47 7.87 11.97
C ASP A 110 -4.30 6.87 11.98
N ASP A 111 -3.32 7.09 12.84
CA ASP A 111 -2.14 6.22 12.97
C ASP A 111 -2.50 4.79 13.40
N ASN A 112 -3.68 4.60 13.98
CA ASN A 112 -4.19 3.28 14.38
C ASN A 112 -5.05 2.63 13.30
N PHE A 113 -5.12 3.20 12.10
CA PHE A 113 -5.88 2.61 11.00
C PHE A 113 -5.41 1.18 10.70
N ILE A 114 -6.37 0.26 10.65
CA ILE A 114 -6.16 -1.12 10.22
C ILE A 114 -7.04 -1.38 9.00
N LEU A 115 -6.43 -1.85 7.92
CA LEU A 115 -7.13 -2.22 6.70
C LEU A 115 -8.05 -3.40 6.96
N GLN A 116 -9.34 -3.22 6.67
CA GLN A 116 -10.37 -4.23 6.91
C GLN A 116 -10.37 -5.28 5.78
N VAL A 117 -10.58 -6.52 6.17
CA VAL A 117 -10.62 -7.66 5.25
C VAL A 117 -11.91 -8.42 5.45
N PRO A 118 -12.72 -8.58 4.38
CA PRO A 118 -13.93 -9.40 4.44
C PRO A 118 -13.61 -10.84 4.78
N GLU A 119 -14.49 -11.49 5.54
CA GLU A 119 -14.40 -12.93 5.77
C GLU A 119 -14.77 -13.69 4.50
N LEU A 120 -13.89 -14.62 4.10
CA LEU A 120 -14.07 -15.47 2.93
C LEU A 120 -14.03 -16.94 3.35
N ASN A 121 -14.61 -17.80 2.54
CA ASN A 121 -14.53 -19.24 2.73
C ASN A 121 -13.57 -19.84 1.68
N ILE A 122 -12.29 -19.48 1.77
CA ILE A 122 -11.23 -20.03 0.93
C ILE A 122 -10.24 -20.81 1.80
N PRO A 123 -9.74 -21.96 1.33
CA PRO A 123 -8.78 -22.74 2.09
C PRO A 123 -7.42 -22.01 2.14
N ILE A 124 -6.87 -21.92 3.34
CA ILE A 124 -5.50 -21.46 3.57
C ILE A 124 -4.61 -22.71 3.69
N LYS A 125 -3.54 -22.76 2.93
CA LYS A 125 -2.54 -23.84 3.01
C LYS A 125 -1.58 -23.53 4.17
N ASP A 126 -1.12 -24.57 4.83
CA ASP A 126 -0.08 -24.44 5.86
C ASP A 126 1.23 -23.90 5.27
N GLY A 127 1.96 -23.12 6.05
CA GLY A 127 3.27 -22.60 5.68
C GLY A 127 3.27 -21.13 5.22
N ASN A 128 4.43 -20.66 4.83
CA ASN A 128 4.60 -19.27 4.43
C ASN A 128 3.92 -18.98 3.08
N TYR A 129 3.23 -17.86 3.03
CA TYR A 129 2.76 -17.29 1.78
C TYR A 129 3.71 -16.21 1.28
N VAL A 130 3.93 -16.19 -0.02
CA VAL A 130 4.86 -15.28 -0.69
C VAL A 130 4.11 -14.48 -1.74
N ALA A 131 4.24 -13.16 -1.68
CA ALA A 131 3.95 -12.32 -2.83
C ALA A 131 5.24 -12.04 -3.59
N ASP A 132 5.43 -12.74 -4.67
CA ASP A 132 6.40 -12.32 -5.66
C ASP A 132 5.97 -10.95 -6.22
N ARG A 133 6.90 -10.18 -6.73
CA ARG A 133 6.64 -8.90 -7.41
C ARG A 133 5.57 -8.99 -8.52
N TRP A 134 5.32 -10.17 -9.05
CA TRP A 134 4.30 -10.48 -10.05
C TRP A 134 2.88 -10.56 -9.49
N ALA A 135 2.69 -10.50 -8.18
CA ALA A 135 1.37 -10.39 -7.57
C ALA A 135 0.67 -9.03 -7.86
N GLY A 136 1.26 -8.20 -8.69
CA GLY A 136 0.69 -6.94 -9.16
C GLY A 136 1.10 -6.62 -10.60
N PRO A 137 0.27 -5.88 -11.35
CA PRO A 137 0.43 -5.64 -12.80
C PRO A 137 1.59 -4.71 -13.17
N MET A 138 2.52 -4.41 -12.29
CA MET A 138 3.66 -3.55 -12.57
C MET A 138 4.84 -4.33 -13.10
N ILE A 139 4.93 -4.41 -14.40
CA ILE A 139 6.12 -4.85 -15.12
C ILE A 139 7.05 -3.64 -15.24
N ASP A 140 7.93 -3.43 -14.28
CA ASP A 140 9.12 -2.64 -14.51
C ASP A 140 10.29 -3.62 -14.68
N ASP A 141 10.82 -3.74 -15.89
CA ASP A 141 11.93 -4.65 -16.21
C ASP A 141 13.15 -4.42 -15.31
N ARG A 142 13.31 -3.20 -14.80
CA ARG A 142 14.36 -2.86 -13.84
C ARG A 142 14.23 -3.52 -12.47
N ARG A 143 13.07 -4.08 -12.16
CA ARG A 143 12.80 -4.84 -10.94
C ARG A 143 12.82 -6.35 -11.17
N ALA A 144 13.20 -6.76 -12.37
CA ALA A 144 13.23 -8.16 -12.78
C ALA A 144 14.17 -9.05 -11.97
N SER A 145 15.21 -8.47 -11.38
CA SER A 145 16.21 -9.18 -10.57
C SER A 145 15.73 -9.60 -9.17
N GLY A 146 14.60 -9.10 -8.70
CA GLY A 146 14.08 -9.38 -7.36
C GLY A 146 12.97 -10.41 -7.31
N SER A 147 12.87 -11.36 -8.26
CA SER A 147 11.86 -12.41 -8.22
C SER A 147 12.10 -13.37 -7.04
N LEU A 148 11.03 -13.66 -6.31
CA LEU A 148 11.03 -14.65 -5.23
C LEU A 148 10.55 -16.04 -5.70
N SER A 149 10.33 -16.22 -7.00
CA SER A 149 9.79 -17.45 -7.58
C SER A 149 10.67 -18.70 -7.40
N HIS A 150 11.93 -18.51 -7.04
CA HIS A 150 12.89 -19.60 -6.77
C HIS A 150 12.80 -20.15 -5.34
N LEU A 151 12.08 -19.47 -4.43
CA LEU A 151 11.91 -19.95 -3.06
C LEU A 151 11.17 -21.29 -3.05
N ALA A 152 11.72 -22.27 -2.36
CA ALA A 152 11.14 -23.58 -2.19
C ALA A 152 10.28 -23.67 -0.92
N ASN A 153 9.33 -24.61 -0.88
CA ASN A 153 8.47 -24.91 0.27
C ASN A 153 7.62 -23.71 0.75
N VAL A 154 7.21 -22.86 -0.18
CA VAL A 154 6.32 -21.70 0.08
C VAL A 154 5.07 -21.77 -0.79
N ASN A 155 4.03 -21.06 -0.38
CA ASN A 155 2.80 -20.89 -1.15
C ASN A 155 2.81 -19.53 -1.81
N PHE A 156 2.67 -19.47 -3.13
CA PHE A 156 2.59 -18.17 -3.81
C PHE A 156 1.17 -17.64 -3.86
N LEU A 157 1.01 -16.32 -3.70
CA LEU A 157 -0.24 -15.66 -4.06
C LEU A 157 -0.46 -15.79 -5.57
N GLU A 158 -1.66 -16.17 -5.96
CA GLU A 158 -1.98 -16.38 -7.37
C GLU A 158 -2.24 -15.04 -8.07
N TYR A 159 -1.76 -14.90 -9.29
CA TYR A 159 -1.92 -13.68 -10.08
C TYR A 159 -3.38 -13.29 -10.32
N ASN A 160 -4.27 -14.28 -10.43
CA ASN A 160 -5.69 -14.07 -10.73
C ASN A 160 -6.54 -13.76 -9.49
N ASN A 161 -5.97 -13.84 -8.29
CA ASN A 161 -6.70 -13.50 -7.08
C ASN A 161 -7.18 -12.05 -7.12
N THR A 162 -8.34 -11.81 -6.55
CA THR A 162 -8.79 -10.46 -6.23
C THR A 162 -7.96 -9.87 -5.08
N LEU A 163 -7.99 -8.55 -4.92
CA LEU A 163 -7.36 -7.90 -3.76
C LEU A 163 -7.94 -8.43 -2.44
N THR A 164 -9.24 -8.72 -2.40
CA THR A 164 -9.90 -9.28 -1.22
C THR A 164 -9.38 -10.67 -0.89
N GLU A 165 -9.22 -11.54 -1.88
CA GLU A 165 -8.66 -12.89 -1.69
C GLU A 165 -7.21 -12.82 -1.22
N ASN A 166 -6.39 -11.98 -1.84
CA ASN A 166 -5.01 -11.78 -1.41
C ASN A 166 -4.94 -11.25 0.03
N ALA A 167 -5.75 -10.24 0.38
CA ALA A 167 -5.81 -9.69 1.72
C ALA A 167 -6.26 -10.75 2.75
N TYR A 168 -7.25 -11.57 2.39
CA TYR A 168 -7.72 -12.66 3.24
C TYR A 168 -6.62 -13.70 3.49
N ILE A 169 -5.94 -14.17 2.43
CA ILE A 169 -4.84 -15.13 2.54
C ILE A 169 -3.72 -14.58 3.41
N ILE A 170 -3.28 -13.34 3.16
CA ILE A 170 -2.23 -12.68 3.93
C ILE A 170 -2.61 -12.56 5.42
N LYS A 171 -3.86 -12.21 5.71
CA LYS A 171 -4.34 -12.02 7.08
C LYS A 171 -4.40 -13.32 7.86
N HIS A 172 -4.68 -14.44 7.20
CA HIS A 172 -4.96 -15.73 7.84
C HIS A 172 -3.86 -16.77 7.65
N CYS A 173 -2.73 -16.44 7.00
CA CYS A 173 -1.60 -17.36 6.95
C CYS A 173 -1.03 -17.59 8.36
N ASP A 174 -0.62 -18.84 8.63
CA ASP A 174 -0.13 -19.29 9.93
C ASP A 174 1.35 -18.96 10.20
N LYS A 175 2.05 -18.46 9.18
CA LYS A 175 3.47 -18.07 9.20
C LYS A 175 3.61 -16.64 8.71
N PRO A 176 4.74 -15.97 9.01
CA PRO A 176 5.00 -14.64 8.49
C PRO A 176 4.84 -14.57 6.97
N PHE A 177 4.11 -13.56 6.51
CA PHE A 177 3.97 -13.28 5.09
C PHE A 177 5.31 -12.80 4.53
N ILE A 178 5.69 -13.28 3.36
CA ILE A 178 6.94 -12.91 2.71
C ILE A 178 6.63 -12.12 1.44
N SER A 179 7.29 -11.01 1.27
CA SER A 179 7.08 -10.18 0.07
C SER A 179 8.37 -9.49 -0.36
N ALA A 180 8.43 -9.13 -1.64
CA ALA A 180 9.30 -8.07 -2.09
C ALA A 180 8.70 -6.70 -1.68
N PHE A 181 9.45 -5.62 -1.89
CA PHE A 181 8.99 -4.25 -1.61
C PHE A 181 7.91 -3.81 -2.62
N THR A 182 6.68 -4.21 -2.37
CA THR A 182 5.54 -4.08 -3.30
C THR A 182 4.28 -3.57 -2.62
N GLY A 183 3.22 -3.35 -3.40
CA GLY A 183 1.91 -2.96 -2.88
C GLY A 183 1.27 -3.99 -1.94
N THR A 184 1.57 -5.28 -2.10
CA THR A 184 1.12 -6.34 -1.19
C THR A 184 1.83 -6.28 0.16
N ALA A 185 3.10 -5.86 0.20
CA ALA A 185 3.80 -5.58 1.45
C ALA A 185 3.14 -4.42 2.22
N VAL A 186 2.78 -3.34 1.53
CA VAL A 186 2.04 -2.22 2.14
C VAL A 186 0.67 -2.67 2.63
N MET A 187 -0.01 -3.54 1.90
CA MET A 187 -1.28 -4.13 2.33
C MET A 187 -1.12 -4.91 3.64
N ALA A 188 -0.13 -5.80 3.73
CA ALA A 188 0.15 -6.58 4.93
C ALA A 188 0.51 -5.69 6.14
N ASP A 189 1.31 -4.64 5.91
CA ASP A 189 1.63 -3.64 6.93
C ASP A 189 0.37 -2.94 7.47
N LEU A 190 -0.49 -2.47 6.59
CA LEU A 190 -1.74 -1.80 6.98
C LEU A 190 -2.75 -2.75 7.66
N MET A 191 -2.65 -4.04 7.43
CA MET A 191 -3.42 -5.07 8.17
C MET A 191 -2.76 -5.48 9.49
N ASN A 192 -1.57 -4.97 9.79
CA ASN A 192 -0.76 -5.32 10.95
C ASN A 192 -0.42 -6.82 11.05
N VAL A 193 -0.12 -7.43 9.91
CA VAL A 193 0.26 -8.86 9.80
C VAL A 193 1.77 -8.99 9.95
N ASP A 194 2.21 -10.07 10.61
CA ASP A 194 3.63 -10.43 10.65
C ASP A 194 4.16 -10.66 9.25
N GLN A 195 5.16 -9.87 8.83
CA GLN A 195 5.74 -10.01 7.51
C GLN A 195 7.25 -9.80 7.48
N ILE A 196 7.86 -10.42 6.47
CA ILE A 196 9.25 -10.23 6.09
C ILE A 196 9.27 -9.61 4.69
N VAL A 197 9.79 -8.39 4.59
CA VAL A 197 9.97 -7.70 3.31
C VAL A 197 11.40 -7.92 2.86
N LEU A 198 11.57 -8.64 1.75
CA LEU A 198 12.86 -9.02 1.20
C LEU A 198 13.39 -7.95 0.24
N TRP A 199 14.69 -7.70 0.33
CA TRP A 199 15.39 -6.84 -0.61
C TRP A 199 16.67 -7.53 -1.13
N THR A 200 17.12 -7.10 -2.30
CA THR A 200 18.30 -7.61 -3.00
C THR A 200 19.30 -6.48 -3.23
N ASP A 201 20.51 -6.81 -3.68
CA ASP A 201 21.54 -5.83 -4.02
C ASP A 201 21.07 -4.79 -5.03
N ASP A 202 20.22 -5.18 -5.96
CA ASP A 202 19.63 -4.27 -6.97
C ASP A 202 18.62 -3.28 -6.37
N LEU A 203 18.14 -3.55 -5.16
CA LEU A 203 17.19 -2.70 -4.43
C LEU A 203 17.84 -1.92 -3.28
N ARG A 204 19.18 -1.90 -3.18
CA ARG A 204 19.89 -1.15 -2.13
C ARG A 204 19.50 0.32 -2.05
N MET A 205 19.08 0.88 -3.19
CA MET A 205 18.65 2.26 -3.30
C MET A 205 17.24 2.33 -3.88
N TRP A 206 16.34 2.91 -3.13
CA TRP A 206 14.99 3.22 -3.59
C TRP A 206 14.79 4.73 -3.54
N ASP A 207 14.35 5.34 -4.63
CA ASP A 207 14.22 6.80 -4.75
C ASP A 207 15.51 7.57 -4.33
N ASN A 208 16.68 7.05 -4.71
CA ASN A 208 18.00 7.59 -4.35
C ASN A 208 18.27 7.61 -2.83
N LYS A 209 17.60 6.76 -2.06
CA LYS A 209 17.84 6.59 -0.61
C LYS A 209 18.15 5.12 -0.31
N PRO A 210 18.93 4.84 0.74
CA PRO A 210 19.09 3.48 1.25
C PRO A 210 17.74 2.82 1.48
N ILE A 211 17.65 1.53 1.19
CA ILE A 211 16.38 0.78 1.27
C ILE A 211 15.77 0.83 2.68
N GLU A 212 16.60 0.85 3.72
CA GLU A 212 16.16 0.94 5.11
C GLU A 212 15.42 2.25 5.39
N GLN A 213 15.89 3.37 4.84
CA GLN A 213 15.21 4.67 4.97
C GLN A 213 13.90 4.69 4.18
N SER A 214 13.89 4.06 3.01
CA SER A 214 12.67 3.93 2.22
C SER A 214 11.67 3.00 2.90
N PHE A 215 12.12 1.94 3.53
CA PHE A 215 11.29 1.04 4.31
C PHE A 215 10.62 1.78 5.47
N GLN A 216 11.37 2.46 6.32
CA GLN A 216 10.84 3.26 7.42
C GLN A 216 9.83 4.32 6.98
N LYS A 217 9.98 4.82 5.76
CA LYS A 217 9.08 5.81 5.18
C LYS A 217 7.76 5.22 4.65
N HIS A 218 7.78 3.97 4.17
CA HIS A 218 6.64 3.33 3.54
C HIS A 218 5.91 2.34 4.46
N PHE A 219 6.53 1.95 5.56
CA PHE A 219 5.98 1.01 6.52
C PHE A 219 5.96 1.66 7.91
N TYR A 220 5.02 1.26 8.73
CA TYR A 220 4.94 1.74 10.11
C TYR A 220 5.97 0.99 10.96
N GLY A 221 6.97 1.71 11.48
CA GLY A 221 8.08 1.11 12.23
C GLY A 221 7.69 0.31 13.47
N ASP A 222 6.51 0.59 14.04
CA ASP A 222 5.99 -0.08 15.23
C ASP A 222 5.10 -1.28 14.90
N ARG A 223 4.92 -1.61 13.61
CA ARG A 223 4.16 -2.76 13.16
C ARG A 223 5.03 -3.99 12.95
N ASN A 224 4.40 -5.12 12.68
CA ASN A 224 5.04 -6.44 12.57
C ASN A 224 5.80 -6.66 11.24
N SER A 225 6.24 -5.59 10.58
CA SER A 225 6.97 -5.64 9.32
C SER A 225 8.48 -5.61 9.56
N LYS A 226 9.21 -6.59 9.02
CA LYS A 226 10.67 -6.68 9.11
C LYS A 226 11.29 -6.59 7.72
N LEU A 227 12.32 -5.76 7.57
CA LEU A 227 13.14 -5.72 6.39
C LEU A 227 14.30 -6.73 6.52
N MET A 228 14.54 -7.54 5.48
CA MET A 228 15.61 -8.55 5.50
C MET A 228 16.27 -8.65 4.12
N TYR A 229 17.59 -8.82 4.11
CA TYR A 229 18.32 -9.11 2.88
C TYR A 229 18.01 -10.52 2.40
N LEU A 230 17.78 -10.70 1.10
CA LEU A 230 17.39 -12.00 0.54
C LEU A 230 18.44 -13.08 0.81
N GLY A 231 19.75 -12.76 0.68
CA GLY A 231 20.82 -13.71 0.97
C GLY A 231 20.80 -14.21 2.42
N ASP A 232 20.60 -13.31 3.40
CA ASP A 232 20.49 -13.70 4.82
C ASP A 232 19.26 -14.58 5.08
N PHE A 233 18.18 -14.32 4.36
CA PHE A 233 16.96 -15.12 4.43
C PHE A 233 17.16 -16.55 3.90
N GLU A 234 17.89 -16.69 2.78
CA GLU A 234 18.20 -17.99 2.17
C GLU A 234 19.20 -18.82 3.01
N GLU A 235 20.15 -18.17 3.65
CA GLU A 235 21.14 -18.84 4.50
C GLU A 235 20.57 -19.36 5.81
N ASN A 236 19.63 -18.63 6.42
CA ASN A 236 19.11 -18.94 7.76
C ASN A 236 17.84 -19.82 7.72
N GLY A 237 17.26 -19.99 6.55
CA GLY A 237 16.06 -20.77 6.34
C GLY A 237 14.77 -20.12 6.88
N LEU A 238 13.63 -20.66 6.46
CA LEU A 238 12.32 -20.34 7.01
C LEU A 238 12.07 -21.11 8.29
#